data_e1ad0cfd72f0a581a047f0ab30c91dad
#
_entry.id   e1ad0cfd72f0a581a047f0ab30c91dad
#
_cell.length_a   1.000
_cell.length_b   1.000
_cell.length_c   1.000
_cell.angle_alpha   90.00
_cell.angle_beta   90.00
_cell.angle_gamma   90.00
#
_symmetry.space_group_name_H-M   'P 1'
#
loop_
_entity.id
_entity.type
_entity.pdbx_description
1 polymer ?
#
loop_
_entity_poly.entity_id
_entity_poly.type
_entity_poly.pdbx_seq_one_letter_code
_entity_poly.pdbx_strand_id
1 'polypeptide(L)'
;CGHYLAKNFKLAFFAIFTNSLICLLIYLISLTGNLIFFELKSDPLRKLKGWQALSQDILDNTSKEKSDIILVERRGIAAELMYYLRDKSLKIRVPNNLKPANNHYELNYSFDEKESTKFYYITETDILPMGMKENYKIEKISISKTKISNNKYRILHFYFLEK
;
A
#
# COMPACT_ATOMS: atom_id res chain seq x y z
N CYS A 1 -14.41 -6.52 -38.34
CA CYS A 1 -15.01 -7.46 -37.34
C CYS A 1 -16.52 -7.25 -37.19
N GLY A 2 -17.04 -6.00 -37.01
CA GLY A 2 -18.47 -5.75 -36.77
C GLY A 2 -19.41 -6.27 -37.85
N HIS A 3 -19.05 -6.16 -39.12
CA HIS A 3 -19.89 -6.61 -40.26
C HIS A 3 -20.04 -8.15 -40.31
N TYR A 4 -19.03 -8.90 -39.90
CA TYR A 4 -19.07 -10.37 -39.84
C TYR A 4 -19.95 -10.87 -38.69
N LEU A 5 -19.90 -10.20 -37.54
CA LEU A 5 -20.74 -10.49 -36.39
C LEU A 5 -22.21 -10.20 -36.64
N ALA A 6 -22.53 -9.14 -37.38
CA ALA A 6 -23.92 -8.80 -37.76
C ALA A 6 -24.59 -9.84 -38.66
N LYS A 7 -23.83 -10.55 -39.49
CA LYS A 7 -24.33 -11.66 -40.33
C LYS A 7 -24.59 -12.98 -39.57
N ASN A 8 -23.94 -13.17 -38.40
CA ASN A 8 -24.03 -14.40 -37.62
C ASN A 8 -24.60 -14.11 -36.22
N PHE A 9 -25.95 -14.02 -36.16
CA PHE A 9 -26.64 -13.73 -34.89
C PHE A 9 -26.26 -14.65 -33.73
N LYS A 10 -26.04 -15.93 -33.98
CA LYS A 10 -25.62 -16.91 -32.97
C LYS A 10 -24.24 -16.56 -32.39
N LEU A 11 -23.32 -16.13 -33.25
CA LEU A 11 -21.94 -15.76 -32.85
C LEU A 11 -21.92 -14.44 -32.08
N ALA A 12 -22.76 -13.47 -32.51
CA ALA A 12 -22.94 -12.21 -31.80
C ALA A 12 -23.56 -12.43 -30.41
N PHE A 13 -24.60 -13.27 -30.32
CA PHE A 13 -25.21 -13.64 -29.03
C PHE A 13 -24.22 -14.32 -28.10
N PHE A 14 -23.45 -15.29 -28.61
CA PHE A 14 -22.41 -15.97 -27.80
C PHE A 14 -21.34 -15.00 -27.29
N ALA A 15 -20.91 -14.07 -28.14
CA ALA A 15 -19.91 -13.06 -27.73
C ALA A 15 -20.46 -12.13 -26.65
N ILE A 16 -21.70 -11.66 -26.77
CA ILE A 16 -22.37 -10.81 -25.78
C ILE A 16 -22.52 -11.57 -24.45
N PHE A 17 -23.00 -12.81 -24.51
CA PHE A 17 -23.18 -13.66 -23.33
C PHE A 17 -21.86 -13.90 -22.58
N THR A 18 -20.80 -14.25 -23.33
CA THR A 18 -19.47 -14.47 -22.74
C THR A 18 -18.90 -13.21 -22.09
N ASN A 19 -19.02 -12.05 -22.76
CA ASN A 19 -18.58 -10.78 -22.17
C ASN A 19 -19.39 -10.43 -20.92
N SER A 20 -20.71 -10.60 -20.94
CA SER A 20 -21.55 -10.34 -19.77
C SER A 20 -21.18 -11.25 -18.60
N LEU A 21 -20.89 -12.52 -18.85
CA LEU A 21 -20.45 -13.46 -17.82
C LEU A 21 -19.10 -13.05 -17.22
N ILE A 22 -18.15 -12.65 -18.06
CA ILE A 22 -16.83 -12.15 -17.59
C ILE A 22 -17.00 -10.88 -16.74
N CYS A 23 -17.82 -9.92 -17.19
CA CYS A 23 -18.09 -8.71 -16.41
C CYS A 23 -18.75 -9.04 -15.07
N LEU A 24 -19.71 -9.96 -15.04
CA LEU A 24 -20.35 -10.42 -13.82
C LEU A 24 -19.34 -11.05 -12.84
N LEU A 25 -18.45 -11.91 -13.35
CA LEU A 25 -17.39 -12.52 -12.54
C LEU A 25 -16.44 -11.48 -11.94
N ILE A 26 -16.00 -10.51 -12.75
CA ILE A 26 -15.14 -9.42 -12.28
C ILE A 26 -15.86 -8.60 -11.20
N TYR A 27 -17.13 -8.31 -11.41
CA TYR A 27 -17.95 -7.57 -10.44
C TYR A 27 -18.10 -8.33 -9.12
N LEU A 28 -18.39 -9.64 -9.16
CA LEU A 28 -18.46 -10.48 -7.96
C LEU A 28 -17.12 -10.56 -7.22
N ILE A 29 -16.01 -10.67 -7.95
CA ILE A 29 -14.67 -10.65 -7.36
C ILE A 29 -14.39 -9.31 -6.67
N SER A 30 -14.81 -8.20 -7.29
CA SER A 30 -14.65 -6.86 -6.73
C SER A 30 -15.45 -6.66 -5.45
N LEU A 31 -16.68 -7.17 -5.39
CA LEU A 31 -17.54 -7.09 -4.20
C LEU A 31 -17.07 -7.98 -3.05
N THR A 32 -16.68 -9.20 -3.36
CA THR A 32 -16.33 -10.20 -2.33
C THR A 32 -14.87 -10.11 -1.89
N GLY A 33 -14.03 -9.45 -2.69
CA GLY A 33 -12.58 -9.40 -2.48
C GLY A 33 -11.90 -10.77 -2.57
N ASN A 34 -12.64 -11.81 -2.95
CA ASN A 34 -12.16 -13.19 -3.06
C ASN A 34 -12.58 -13.78 -4.40
N LEU A 35 -11.70 -14.56 -5.00
CA LEU A 35 -12.05 -15.48 -6.08
C LEU A 35 -12.72 -16.71 -5.44
N ILE A 36 -14.05 -16.68 -5.30
CA ILE A 36 -14.86 -17.62 -4.52
C ILE A 36 -14.68 -19.08 -4.99
N PHE A 37 -14.29 -19.30 -6.25
CA PHE A 37 -14.25 -20.62 -6.87
C PHE A 37 -12.87 -21.19 -7.16
N PHE A 38 -11.80 -20.41 -6.95
CA PHE A 38 -10.45 -20.87 -7.19
C PHE A 38 -9.57 -20.54 -5.99
N GLU A 39 -9.10 -21.53 -5.29
CA GLU A 39 -7.91 -21.43 -4.42
C GLU A 39 -6.67 -21.19 -5.31
N LEU A 40 -6.60 -20.03 -5.90
CA LEU A 40 -5.40 -19.63 -6.64
C LEU A 40 -4.24 -19.55 -5.64
N LYS A 41 -3.16 -20.26 -5.94
CA LYS A 41 -1.87 -20.18 -5.20
C LYS A 41 -1.41 -18.73 -4.95
N SER A 42 -1.94 -17.78 -5.71
CA SER A 42 -1.65 -16.36 -5.59
C SER A 42 -2.94 -15.55 -5.76
N ASP A 43 -3.36 -14.92 -4.68
CA ASP A 43 -4.47 -13.96 -4.69
C ASP A 43 -4.02 -12.69 -5.45
N PRO A 44 -4.61 -12.35 -6.62
CA PRO A 44 -4.24 -11.16 -7.39
C PRO A 44 -4.55 -9.85 -6.64
N LEU A 45 -5.53 -9.87 -5.74
CA LEU A 45 -5.94 -8.71 -4.95
C LEU A 45 -5.16 -8.55 -3.63
N ARG A 46 -4.22 -9.44 -3.33
CA ARG A 46 -3.46 -9.40 -2.06
C ARG A 46 -2.77 -8.07 -1.79
N LYS A 47 -2.36 -7.37 -2.86
CA LYS A 47 -1.70 -6.06 -2.73
C LYS A 47 -2.63 -4.98 -2.20
N LEU A 48 -3.92 -5.10 -2.46
CA LEU A 48 -4.95 -4.14 -2.06
C LEU A 48 -5.55 -4.45 -0.69
N LYS A 49 -5.32 -5.67 -0.16
CA LYS A 49 -5.93 -6.12 1.10
C LYS A 49 -5.14 -5.68 2.33
N GLY A 50 -5.88 -5.46 3.43
CA GLY A 50 -5.33 -5.25 4.77
C GLY A 50 -4.83 -3.84 5.07
N TRP A 51 -4.89 -2.91 4.11
CA TRP A 51 -4.37 -1.56 4.32
C TRP A 51 -5.20 -0.73 5.29
N GLN A 52 -6.53 -0.92 5.33
CA GLN A 52 -7.40 -0.22 6.27
C GLN A 52 -7.07 -0.58 7.72
N ALA A 53 -6.97 -1.88 8.03
CA ALA A 53 -6.59 -2.33 9.36
C ALA A 53 -5.18 -1.86 9.74
N LEU A 54 -4.25 -1.95 8.80
CA LEU A 54 -2.87 -1.51 8.99
C LEU A 54 -2.75 0.00 9.22
N SER A 55 -3.54 0.81 8.49
CA SER A 55 -3.56 2.26 8.70
C SER A 55 -4.15 2.64 10.06
N GLN A 56 -5.10 1.85 10.57
CA GLN A 56 -5.61 2.03 11.92
C GLN A 56 -4.56 1.69 12.98
N ASP A 57 -3.86 0.57 12.83
CA ASP A 57 -2.74 0.22 13.71
C ASP A 57 -1.65 1.32 13.73
N ILE A 58 -1.40 1.94 12.55
CA ILE A 58 -0.46 3.07 12.46
C ILE A 58 -0.95 4.24 13.30
N LEU A 59 -2.23 4.61 13.18
CA LEU A 59 -2.81 5.70 13.96
C LEU A 59 -2.74 5.44 15.46
N ASP A 60 -3.02 4.21 15.88
CA ASP A 60 -3.03 3.83 17.28
C ASP A 60 -1.62 3.86 17.90
N ASN A 61 -0.60 3.60 17.07
CA ASN A 61 0.80 3.60 17.49
C ASN A 61 1.52 4.95 17.24
N THR A 62 0.90 5.90 16.55
CA THR A 62 1.48 7.23 16.33
C THR A 62 0.87 8.26 17.27
N SER A 63 1.70 8.88 18.11
CA SER A 63 1.32 10.04 18.89
C SER A 63 1.73 11.30 18.16
N LYS A 64 0.77 12.20 17.89
CA LYS A 64 1.05 13.52 17.30
C LYS A 64 1.94 14.39 18.18
N GLU A 65 1.92 14.15 19.48
CA GLU A 65 2.78 14.86 20.44
C GLU A 65 4.26 14.55 20.21
N LYS A 66 4.58 13.34 19.70
CA LYS A 66 5.94 12.96 19.34
C LYS A 66 6.34 13.46 17.97
N SER A 67 5.54 13.22 16.93
CA SER A 67 5.75 13.70 15.56
C SER A 67 4.51 13.55 14.69
N ASP A 68 4.35 14.43 13.69
CA ASP A 68 3.34 14.34 12.63
C ASP A 68 3.91 13.77 11.31
N ILE A 69 5.20 13.44 11.28
CA ILE A 69 5.89 12.95 10.09
C ILE A 69 6.06 11.43 10.15
N ILE A 70 5.66 10.76 9.08
CA ILE A 70 5.86 9.34 8.86
C ILE A 70 6.71 9.15 7.61
N LEU A 71 7.94 8.71 7.80
CA LEU A 71 8.86 8.34 6.73
C LEU A 71 8.65 6.86 6.39
N VAL A 72 8.43 6.57 5.12
CA VAL A 72 8.09 5.22 4.64
C VAL A 72 9.13 4.74 3.65
N GLU A 73 9.68 3.55 3.86
CA GLU A 73 10.74 2.99 3.02
C GLU A 73 10.38 2.93 1.52
N ARG A 74 9.13 2.57 1.20
CA ARG A 74 8.72 2.29 -0.18
C ARG A 74 7.54 3.15 -0.63
N ARG A 75 7.62 3.63 -1.88
CA ARG A 75 6.55 4.40 -2.53
C ARG A 75 5.18 3.69 -2.53
N GLY A 76 5.15 2.35 -2.63
CA GLY A 76 3.90 1.59 -2.62
C GLY A 76 3.18 1.68 -1.27
N ILE A 77 3.93 1.63 -0.16
CA ILE A 77 3.38 1.83 1.19
C ILE A 77 2.97 3.30 1.35
N ALA A 78 3.78 4.24 0.86
CA ALA A 78 3.45 5.67 0.92
C ALA A 78 2.12 5.98 0.22
N ALA A 79 1.90 5.43 -0.99
CA ALA A 79 0.67 5.61 -1.76
C ALA A 79 -0.57 5.17 -0.97
N GLU A 80 -0.51 3.97 -0.39
CA GLU A 80 -1.62 3.42 0.39
C GLU A 80 -1.86 4.22 1.67
N LEU A 81 -0.82 4.57 2.41
CA LEU A 81 -0.96 5.37 3.62
C LEU A 81 -1.48 6.78 3.33
N MET A 82 -1.03 7.43 2.25
CA MET A 82 -1.58 8.72 1.82
C MET A 82 -3.07 8.63 1.51
N TYR A 83 -3.53 7.52 0.94
CA TYR A 83 -4.95 7.31 0.67
C TYR A 83 -5.76 7.08 1.95
N TYR A 84 -5.33 6.13 2.80
CA TYR A 84 -6.09 5.76 4.00
C TYR A 84 -5.98 6.79 5.14
N LEU A 85 -4.90 7.57 5.19
CA LEU A 85 -4.65 8.58 6.22
C LEU A 85 -4.88 10.03 5.73
N ARG A 86 -5.47 10.23 4.55
CA ARG A 86 -5.67 11.55 3.92
C ARG A 86 -6.39 12.57 4.82
N ASP A 87 -7.34 12.09 5.66
CA ASP A 87 -8.14 12.94 6.55
C ASP A 87 -7.46 13.15 7.92
N LYS A 88 -6.24 12.67 8.07
CA LYS A 88 -5.41 12.83 9.27
C LYS A 88 -4.32 13.85 9.00
N SER A 89 -3.97 14.62 10.04
CA SER A 89 -2.89 15.61 9.93
C SER A 89 -1.49 14.98 10.02
N LEU A 90 -1.30 13.87 9.31
CA LEU A 90 -0.02 13.16 9.23
C LEU A 90 0.64 13.43 7.87
N LYS A 91 1.91 13.71 7.89
CA LYS A 91 2.72 13.96 6.69
C LYS A 91 3.48 12.70 6.31
N ILE A 92 3.03 12.06 5.24
CA ILE A 92 3.73 10.89 4.71
C ILE A 92 4.89 11.37 3.83
N ARG A 93 6.09 10.83 4.10
CA ARG A 93 7.32 11.14 3.37
C ARG A 93 7.98 9.86 2.87
N VAL A 94 8.77 10.00 1.81
CA VAL A 94 9.64 8.93 1.28
C VAL A 94 11.10 9.36 1.37
N PRO A 95 12.05 8.43 1.48
CA PRO A 95 13.47 8.76 1.51
C PRO A 95 13.90 9.47 0.22
N ASN A 96 14.71 10.50 0.35
CA ASN A 96 15.35 11.19 -0.76
C ASN A 96 16.66 10.48 -1.11
N ASN A 97 16.59 9.32 -1.74
CA ASN A 97 17.76 8.47 -2.00
C ASN A 97 18.53 8.82 -3.27
N LEU A 98 17.90 9.51 -4.20
CA LEU A 98 18.47 9.74 -5.54
C LEU A 98 18.22 11.18 -6.03
N LYS A 99 19.25 11.76 -6.62
CA LYS A 99 19.13 13.00 -7.40
C LYS A 99 19.62 12.70 -8.82
N PRO A 100 18.78 12.85 -9.83
CA PRO A 100 17.39 13.36 -9.83
C PRO A 100 16.37 12.35 -9.29
N ALA A 101 15.21 12.87 -8.83
CA ALA A 101 14.09 12.06 -8.36
C ALA A 101 13.57 11.13 -9.46
N ASN A 102 13.37 9.85 -9.15
CA ASN A 102 12.97 8.82 -10.13
C ASN A 102 11.46 8.70 -10.29
N ASN A 103 10.68 9.28 -9.39
CA ASN A 103 9.23 9.14 -9.40
C ASN A 103 8.54 10.33 -8.72
N HIS A 104 7.21 10.41 -8.90
CA HIS A 104 6.38 11.47 -8.34
C HIS A 104 6.49 11.60 -6.81
N TYR A 105 6.63 10.51 -6.08
CA TYR A 105 6.73 10.55 -4.61
C TYR A 105 8.05 11.15 -4.15
N GLU A 106 9.17 10.78 -4.77
CA GLU A 106 10.47 11.39 -4.48
C GLU A 106 10.52 12.88 -4.86
N LEU A 107 9.78 13.27 -5.90
CA LEU A 107 9.73 14.65 -6.35
C LEU A 107 8.94 15.54 -5.37
N ASN A 108 7.78 15.08 -4.89
CA ASN A 108 6.85 15.94 -4.16
C ASN A 108 6.76 15.64 -2.66
N TYR A 109 7.20 14.46 -2.22
CA TYR A 109 7.04 13.96 -0.85
C TYR A 109 8.35 13.44 -0.25
N SER A 110 9.50 13.85 -0.80
CA SER A 110 10.78 13.47 -0.23
C SER A 110 10.97 14.08 1.16
N PHE A 111 11.54 13.29 2.05
CA PHE A 111 11.89 13.74 3.39
C PHE A 111 13.12 14.64 3.33
N ASP A 112 13.04 15.82 3.97
CA ASP A 112 14.18 16.69 4.24
C ASP A 112 14.46 16.63 5.75
N GLU A 113 15.69 16.31 6.14
CA GLU A 113 16.12 16.30 7.55
C GLU A 113 15.95 17.64 8.25
N LYS A 114 15.83 18.74 7.49
CA LYS A 114 15.51 20.08 8.01
C LYS A 114 14.03 20.23 8.41
N GLU A 115 13.15 19.38 7.88
CA GLU A 115 11.71 19.42 8.16
C GLU A 115 11.43 19.01 9.62
N SER A 116 12.15 18.00 10.12
CA SER A 116 12.02 17.57 11.52
C SER A 116 13.23 16.75 11.97
N THR A 117 13.54 16.87 13.25
CA THR A 117 14.52 16.02 13.95
C THR A 117 13.89 14.76 14.52
N LYS A 118 12.53 14.65 14.47
CA LYS A 118 11.76 13.54 15.03
C LYS A 118 10.76 13.05 14.02
N PHE A 119 10.73 11.76 13.74
CA PHE A 119 9.77 11.15 12.82
C PHE A 119 9.54 9.67 13.12
N TYR A 120 8.43 9.15 12.64
CA TYR A 120 8.17 7.72 12.60
C TYR A 120 8.74 7.12 11.32
N TYR A 121 9.37 5.95 11.42
CA TYR A 121 9.86 5.21 10.27
C TYR A 121 9.12 3.88 10.14
N ILE A 122 8.60 3.61 8.94
CA ILE A 122 7.84 2.40 8.63
C ILE A 122 8.54 1.63 7.53
N THR A 123 8.81 0.35 7.78
CA THR A 123 9.50 -0.56 6.86
C THR A 123 8.89 -1.96 6.86
N GLU A 124 9.02 -2.69 5.75
CA GLU A 124 8.62 -4.11 5.65
C GLU A 124 9.65 -5.06 6.27
N THR A 125 10.86 -4.59 6.52
CA THR A 125 11.96 -5.39 7.07
C THR A 125 12.38 -4.90 8.44
N ASP A 126 12.87 -5.78 9.30
CA ASP A 126 13.44 -5.39 10.60
C ASP A 126 14.89 -4.86 10.46
N ILE A 127 15.21 -4.28 9.31
CA ILE A 127 16.53 -3.76 8.98
C ILE A 127 16.40 -2.27 8.71
N LEU A 128 17.03 -1.47 9.57
CA LEU A 128 17.12 -0.03 9.36
C LEU A 128 18.35 0.32 8.52
N PRO A 129 18.25 1.34 7.62
CA PRO A 129 19.39 1.86 6.90
C PRO A 129 20.54 2.26 7.85
N MET A 130 21.79 2.00 7.45
CA MET A 130 22.97 2.21 8.29
C MET A 130 23.08 3.67 8.77
N GLY A 131 22.85 4.63 7.88
CA GLY A 131 22.87 6.04 8.24
C GLY A 131 21.82 6.48 9.28
N MET A 132 20.69 5.77 9.38
CA MET A 132 19.71 6.04 10.42
C MET A 132 20.19 5.55 11.78
N LYS A 133 20.88 4.40 11.81
CA LYS A 133 21.41 3.82 13.07
C LYS A 133 22.51 4.69 13.69
N GLU A 134 23.27 5.38 12.87
CA GLU A 134 24.39 6.21 13.32
C GLU A 134 23.95 7.61 13.76
N ASN A 135 22.90 8.15 13.14
CA ASN A 135 22.53 9.56 13.29
C ASN A 135 21.31 9.80 14.17
N TYR A 136 20.55 8.74 14.52
CA TYR A 136 19.30 8.86 15.27
C TYR A 136 19.25 7.91 16.45
N LYS A 137 18.66 8.38 17.56
CA LYS A 137 18.20 7.52 18.64
C LYS A 137 16.94 6.79 18.17
N ILE A 138 16.95 5.48 18.25
CA ILE A 138 15.91 4.61 17.67
C ILE A 138 15.14 3.93 18.79
N GLU A 139 13.83 4.11 18.79
CA GLU A 139 12.89 3.39 19.63
C GLU A 139 12.00 2.51 18.73
N LYS A 140 12.04 1.18 18.91
CA LYS A 140 11.11 0.26 18.23
C LYS A 140 9.78 0.28 18.97
N ILE A 141 8.73 0.77 18.30
CA ILE A 141 7.42 0.94 18.93
C ILE A 141 6.61 -0.37 18.85
N SER A 142 6.43 -0.91 17.63
CA SER A 142 5.56 -2.07 17.42
C SER A 142 5.84 -2.77 16.11
N ILE A 143 5.20 -3.92 15.96
CA ILE A 143 5.12 -4.66 14.69
C ILE A 143 3.65 -4.87 14.39
N SER A 144 3.18 -4.31 13.27
CA SER A 144 1.84 -4.58 12.78
C SER A 144 1.84 -5.78 11.86
N LYS A 145 0.92 -6.72 12.09
CA LYS A 145 0.77 -7.95 11.32
C LYS A 145 -0.67 -8.12 10.87
N THR A 146 -0.93 -7.82 9.60
CA THR A 146 -2.27 -7.92 9.03
C THR A 146 -2.37 -9.09 8.06
N LYS A 147 -3.40 -9.93 8.24
CA LYS A 147 -3.67 -11.06 7.35
C LYS A 147 -4.18 -10.55 5.99
N ILE A 148 -3.54 -10.98 4.91
CA ILE A 148 -3.90 -10.61 3.53
C ILE A 148 -4.44 -11.78 2.70
N SER A 149 -4.14 -13.01 3.11
CA SER A 149 -4.62 -14.26 2.49
C SER A 149 -4.48 -15.41 3.49
N ASN A 150 -4.93 -16.63 3.14
CA ASN A 150 -4.99 -17.77 4.06
C ASN A 150 -3.72 -18.02 4.88
N ASN A 151 -2.53 -17.91 4.26
CA ASN A 151 -1.24 -18.13 4.94
C ASN A 151 -0.25 -16.97 4.74
N LYS A 152 -0.74 -15.78 4.35
CA LYS A 152 0.13 -14.63 4.09
C LYS A 152 -0.27 -13.44 4.93
N TYR A 153 0.73 -12.79 5.48
CA TYR A 153 0.60 -11.60 6.29
C TYR A 153 1.42 -10.47 5.68
N ARG A 154 0.93 -9.27 5.83
CA ARG A 154 1.72 -8.05 5.67
C ARG A 154 2.26 -7.70 7.03
N ILE A 155 3.56 -7.52 7.12
CA ILE A 155 4.24 -7.17 8.35
C ILE A 155 4.89 -5.82 8.12
N LEU A 156 4.63 -4.87 9.01
CA LEU A 156 5.32 -3.59 9.04
C LEU A 156 5.92 -3.37 10.41
N HIS A 157 7.14 -2.91 10.40
CA HIS A 157 7.92 -2.55 11.59
C HIS A 157 7.86 -1.04 11.78
N PHE A 158 7.57 -0.62 13.00
CA PHE A 158 7.43 0.76 13.41
C PHE A 158 8.56 1.17 14.32
N TYR A 159 9.19 2.25 13.96
CA TYR A 159 10.25 2.86 14.74
C TYR A 159 9.95 4.34 14.95
N PHE A 160 10.31 4.88 16.09
CA PHE A 160 10.42 6.31 16.33
C PHE A 160 11.88 6.68 16.32
N LEU A 161 12.24 7.70 15.56
CA LEU A 161 13.58 8.21 15.41
C LEU A 161 13.65 9.67 15.89
N GLU A 162 14.67 9.96 16.70
CA GLU A 162 14.95 11.28 17.25
C GLU A 162 16.44 11.57 17.07
N LYS A 163 16.77 12.75 16.51
CA LYS A 163 18.15 13.19 16.30
C LYS A 163 18.72 13.82 17.55
#